data_05f847f3f1a031b8bbe0c26378102296
#
_entry.id   05f847f3f1a031b8bbe0c26378102296
#
_cell.length_a   1.000
_cell.length_b   1.000
_cell.length_c   1.000
_cell.angle_alpha   90.00
_cell.angle_beta   90.00
_cell.angle_gamma   90.00
#
_symmetry.space_group_name_H-M   'P 1'
#
loop_
_entity.id
_entity.type
_entity.pdbx_description
1 polymer ?
#
loop_
_entity_poly.entity_id
_entity_poly.type
_entity_poly.pdbx_seq_one_letter_code
_entity_poly.pdbx_strand_id
1 'polypeptide(L)'
;MLENGLEVHATPMNRTSIIALLIFGAILGYFLSFGADSTRKLQAGVYQLIAPFLSSGSGLQRQITSVRSGLKSLEDLERENTALRVENRELKATNQGLRDVEREVNRLRHALNYRERSVFKLVPAVIVTRDSSTWWHTVTINRGKEDGIESDMAVVTDEGLVGKTTTVGANISLVLLVSDENCKVAASVEGTREQGIVSGERVTSGLTPFLDLKFLSKQADLKPGQKAYTSGVGGVFPSGLPIGVVKSFHVRELDGQAQLTPVVELSHLEDVFVVTGRK
;
A
#
# COMPACT_ATOMS: atom_id res chain seq x y z
N MET A 1 24.51 -43.21 -55.63
CA MET A 1 23.14 -42.98 -56.11
C MET A 1 22.64 -41.87 -55.25
N LEU A 2 22.42 -40.68 -55.63
CA LEU A 2 21.83 -40.03 -56.80
C LEU A 2 22.48 -38.66 -57.03
N GLU A 3 22.83 -38.44 -58.29
CA GLU A 3 23.11 -37.13 -58.84
C GLU A 3 21.95 -36.19 -58.77
N ASN A 4 22.17 -34.95 -58.41
CA ASN A 4 21.28 -33.86 -58.73
C ASN A 4 22.03 -32.76 -59.45
N GLY A 5 21.78 -32.74 -60.78
CA GLY A 5 22.33 -31.78 -61.72
C GLY A 5 21.81 -30.34 -61.41
N LEU A 6 22.73 -29.41 -61.43
CA LEU A 6 22.48 -27.99 -61.52
C LEU A 6 22.05 -27.63 -62.94
N GLU A 7 20.72 -27.47 -63.14
CA GLU A 7 20.24 -26.83 -64.39
C GLU A 7 20.45 -25.31 -64.28
N VAL A 8 21.36 -24.82 -65.09
CA VAL A 8 21.60 -23.40 -65.35
C VAL A 8 20.45 -22.89 -66.23
N HIS A 9 19.44 -22.25 -65.68
CA HIS A 9 18.44 -21.53 -66.45
C HIS A 9 19.09 -20.32 -67.13
N ALA A 10 19.39 -20.40 -68.38
CA ALA A 10 19.71 -19.27 -69.24
C ALA A 10 18.44 -18.51 -69.55
N THR A 11 18.24 -17.35 -68.90
CA THR A 11 17.17 -16.44 -69.26
C THR A 11 17.41 -15.83 -70.66
N PRO A 12 16.38 -15.80 -71.53
CA PRO A 12 16.54 -15.24 -72.87
C PRO A 12 16.82 -13.73 -72.78
N MET A 13 17.93 -13.28 -73.29
CA MET A 13 18.30 -11.87 -73.35
C MET A 13 17.27 -11.09 -74.17
N ASN A 14 16.65 -10.12 -73.53
CA ASN A 14 15.63 -9.25 -74.11
C ASN A 14 16.26 -8.43 -75.26
N ARG A 15 15.54 -8.25 -76.38
CA ARG A 15 16.02 -7.48 -77.54
C ARG A 15 16.55 -6.09 -77.16
N THR A 16 16.04 -5.49 -76.13
CA THR A 16 16.52 -4.20 -75.56
C THR A 16 17.88 -4.29 -74.91
N SER A 17 18.26 -5.43 -74.30
CA SER A 17 19.58 -5.65 -73.70
C SER A 17 20.62 -5.86 -74.73
N ILE A 18 20.30 -6.50 -75.87
CA ILE A 18 21.22 -6.68 -77.03
C ILE A 18 21.54 -5.36 -77.72
N ILE A 19 20.49 -4.50 -77.88
CA ILE A 19 20.66 -3.16 -78.44
C ILE A 19 21.51 -2.28 -77.50
N ALA A 20 21.30 -2.34 -76.19
CA ALA A 20 22.14 -1.63 -75.26
C ALA A 20 23.59 -2.04 -75.25
N LEU A 21 23.85 -3.34 -75.41
CA LEU A 21 25.21 -3.91 -75.49
C LEU A 21 25.93 -3.53 -76.78
N LEU A 22 25.17 -3.44 -77.89
CA LEU A 22 25.70 -2.98 -79.20
C LEU A 22 26.02 -1.49 -79.17
N ILE A 23 25.17 -0.67 -78.57
CA ILE A 23 25.40 0.75 -78.39
C ILE A 23 26.62 0.98 -77.48
N PHE A 24 26.76 0.22 -76.40
CA PHE A 24 27.89 0.29 -75.49
C PHE A 24 29.17 -0.09 -76.20
N GLY A 25 29.15 -1.18 -77.00
CA GLY A 25 30.31 -1.61 -77.81
C GLY A 25 30.71 -0.60 -78.90
N ALA A 26 29.71 0.04 -79.52
CA ALA A 26 29.96 1.10 -80.51
C ALA A 26 30.57 2.35 -79.89
N ILE A 27 30.10 2.76 -78.70
CA ILE A 27 30.64 3.88 -77.91
C ILE A 27 32.06 3.58 -77.45
N LEU A 28 32.32 2.34 -76.99
CA LEU A 28 33.63 1.88 -76.55
C LEU A 28 34.63 1.82 -77.78
N GLY A 29 34.18 1.32 -78.94
CA GLY A 29 34.93 1.30 -80.16
C GLY A 29 35.29 2.66 -80.74
N TYR A 30 34.32 3.61 -80.68
CA TYR A 30 34.51 5.02 -80.99
C TYR A 30 35.56 5.66 -80.10
N PHE A 31 35.53 5.35 -78.77
CA PHE A 31 36.49 5.87 -77.81
C PHE A 31 37.92 5.32 -78.01
N LEU A 32 38.02 4.05 -78.43
CA LEU A 32 39.32 3.40 -78.72
C LEU A 32 39.92 3.86 -80.05
N SER A 33 39.11 4.39 -80.99
CA SER A 33 39.58 4.83 -82.35
C SER A 33 40.19 6.25 -82.38
N PHE A 34 39.98 7.02 -81.25
CA PHE A 34 40.58 8.36 -81.15
C PHE A 34 41.98 8.32 -80.56
N GLY A 35 42.95 8.78 -81.30
CA GLY A 35 44.35 8.78 -80.93
C GLY A 35 44.73 9.49 -79.67
N ALA A 36 45.86 9.12 -79.08
CA ALA A 36 46.33 9.44 -77.72
C ALA A 36 46.43 10.92 -77.33
N ASP A 37 46.25 11.87 -78.19
CA ASP A 37 46.36 13.30 -77.86
C ASP A 37 45.03 13.96 -77.43
N SER A 38 43.87 13.38 -77.72
CA SER A 38 42.58 13.88 -77.36
C SER A 38 42.12 13.40 -75.97
N THR A 39 42.69 12.35 -75.42
CA THR A 39 42.31 11.73 -74.16
C THR A 39 42.73 12.58 -72.94
N ARG A 40 43.80 13.36 -73.03
CA ARG A 40 44.29 14.22 -71.95
C ARG A 40 43.34 15.36 -71.60
N LYS A 41 42.67 15.96 -72.63
CA LYS A 41 41.70 17.08 -72.39
C LYS A 41 40.33 16.58 -71.84
N LEU A 42 39.91 15.38 -72.21
CA LEU A 42 38.70 14.78 -71.71
C LEU A 42 38.86 14.25 -70.28
N GLN A 43 40.04 13.74 -69.92
CA GLN A 43 40.31 13.33 -68.54
C GLN A 43 40.19 14.53 -67.56
N ALA A 44 40.67 15.72 -67.94
CA ALA A 44 40.59 16.89 -67.10
C ALA A 44 39.16 17.35 -66.93
N GLY A 45 38.28 17.24 -67.95
CA GLY A 45 36.88 17.61 -67.89
C GLY A 45 36.04 16.64 -67.04
N VAL A 46 36.31 15.34 -67.14
CA VAL A 46 35.62 14.30 -66.36
C VAL A 46 36.01 14.40 -64.89
N TYR A 47 37.26 14.67 -64.57
CA TYR A 47 37.70 14.88 -63.18
C TYR A 47 37.05 16.12 -62.53
N GLN A 48 36.84 17.21 -63.32
CA GLN A 48 36.15 18.38 -62.80
C GLN A 48 34.66 18.17 -62.51
N LEU A 49 34.01 17.27 -63.27
CA LEU A 49 32.60 16.94 -63.06
C LEU A 49 32.40 15.90 -61.90
N ILE A 50 33.39 15.06 -61.63
CA ILE A 50 33.31 14.03 -60.60
C ILE A 50 33.90 14.52 -59.27
N ALA A 51 34.79 15.51 -59.30
CA ALA A 51 35.40 16.08 -58.10
C ALA A 51 34.42 16.53 -57.01
N PRO A 52 33.30 17.24 -57.32
CA PRO A 52 32.33 17.60 -56.31
C PRO A 52 31.57 16.39 -55.71
N PHE A 53 31.45 15.27 -56.43
CA PHE A 53 30.77 14.08 -55.97
C PHE A 53 31.64 13.22 -55.02
N LEU A 54 32.97 13.22 -55.27
CA LEU A 54 33.94 12.53 -54.40
C LEU A 54 34.22 13.29 -53.10
N SER A 55 34.08 14.62 -53.08
CA SER A 55 34.23 15.44 -51.88
C SER A 55 33.00 15.39 -50.96
N SER A 56 31.82 15.01 -51.48
CA SER A 56 30.57 14.89 -50.70
C SER A 56 30.48 13.59 -49.90
N GLY A 57 31.32 12.61 -50.19
CA GLY A 57 31.34 11.30 -49.47
C GLY A 57 31.76 11.42 -48.00
N SER A 58 32.53 12.43 -47.65
CA SER A 58 32.95 12.66 -46.25
C SER A 58 31.85 13.25 -45.34
N GLY A 59 30.83 13.89 -45.94
CA GLY A 59 29.69 14.41 -45.23
C GLY A 59 28.68 13.35 -44.79
N LEU A 60 28.43 12.39 -45.70
CA LEU A 60 27.51 11.28 -45.39
C LEU A 60 28.08 10.35 -44.32
N GLN A 61 29.39 10.13 -44.33
CA GLN A 61 30.03 9.24 -43.34
C GLN A 61 30.04 9.86 -41.93
N ARG A 62 30.12 11.20 -41.81
CA ARG A 62 29.98 11.91 -40.53
C ARG A 62 28.54 11.89 -40.02
N GLN A 63 27.55 12.01 -40.91
CA GLN A 63 26.13 11.95 -40.53
C GLN A 63 25.71 10.55 -40.07
N ILE A 64 26.21 9.49 -40.73
CA ILE A 64 25.93 8.12 -40.34
C ILE A 64 26.60 7.77 -38.99
N THR A 65 27.81 8.26 -38.73
CA THR A 65 28.49 8.05 -37.45
C THR A 65 27.82 8.83 -36.30
N SER A 66 27.35 10.04 -36.56
CA SER A 66 26.64 10.83 -35.54
C SER A 66 25.24 10.24 -35.17
N VAL A 67 24.53 9.71 -36.18
CA VAL A 67 23.23 9.01 -35.91
C VAL A 67 23.50 7.68 -35.18
N ARG A 68 24.52 6.95 -35.52
CA ARG A 68 24.87 5.67 -34.88
C ARG A 68 25.34 5.88 -33.41
N SER A 69 26.10 6.95 -33.16
CA SER A 69 26.50 7.30 -31.78
C SER A 69 25.31 7.81 -30.96
N GLY A 70 24.39 8.56 -31.58
CA GLY A 70 23.15 8.99 -30.94
C GLY A 70 22.22 7.82 -30.58
N LEU A 71 22.05 6.84 -31.47
CA LEU A 71 21.24 5.65 -31.21
C LEU A 71 21.87 4.78 -30.12
N LYS A 72 23.18 4.61 -30.09
CA LYS A 72 23.88 3.90 -29.03
C LYS A 72 23.75 4.60 -27.69
N SER A 73 23.82 5.93 -27.66
CA SER A 73 23.60 6.74 -26.47
C SER A 73 22.15 6.64 -25.95
N LEU A 74 21.15 6.58 -26.84
CA LEU A 74 19.73 6.37 -26.45
C LEU A 74 19.53 4.99 -25.85
N GLU A 75 20.11 3.96 -26.43
CA GLU A 75 20.01 2.59 -25.91
C GLU A 75 20.70 2.45 -24.53
N ASP A 76 21.83 3.09 -24.33
CA ASP A 76 22.53 3.14 -23.05
C ASP A 76 21.71 3.91 -22.00
N LEU A 77 21.10 5.05 -22.37
CA LEU A 77 20.20 5.83 -21.51
C LEU A 77 18.91 5.06 -21.16
N GLU A 78 18.35 4.31 -22.09
CA GLU A 78 17.18 3.45 -21.81
C GLU A 78 17.53 2.32 -20.85
N ARG A 79 18.71 1.70 -21.01
CA ARG A 79 19.21 0.68 -20.08
C ARG A 79 19.46 1.25 -18.69
N GLU A 80 20.08 2.41 -18.60
CA GLU A 80 20.30 3.11 -17.33
C GLU A 80 18.99 3.51 -16.69
N ASN A 81 18.03 4.04 -17.46
CA ASN A 81 16.70 4.41 -16.94
C ASN A 81 15.94 3.17 -16.42
N THR A 82 16.02 2.04 -17.12
CA THR A 82 15.41 0.79 -16.65
C THR A 82 16.10 0.27 -15.40
N ALA A 83 17.42 0.30 -15.31
CA ALA A 83 18.18 -0.10 -14.13
C ALA A 83 17.83 0.78 -12.92
N LEU A 84 17.84 2.11 -13.09
CA LEU A 84 17.47 3.06 -12.05
C LEU A 84 16.00 2.92 -11.59
N ARG A 85 15.10 2.57 -12.51
CA ARG A 85 13.70 2.28 -12.15
C ARG A 85 13.57 1.01 -11.30
N VAL A 86 14.33 -0.02 -11.61
CA VAL A 86 14.35 -1.26 -10.82
C VAL A 86 14.92 -0.97 -9.44
N GLU A 87 16.08 -0.33 -9.36
CA GLU A 87 16.71 0.07 -8.10
C GLU A 87 15.78 0.96 -7.25
N ASN A 88 15.11 1.93 -7.88
CA ASN A 88 14.16 2.79 -7.17
C ASN A 88 12.97 2.02 -6.59
N ARG A 89 12.49 0.97 -7.31
CA ARG A 89 11.44 0.08 -6.80
C ARG A 89 11.94 -0.76 -5.62
N GLU A 90 13.14 -1.31 -5.72
CA GLU A 90 13.77 -2.07 -4.64
C GLU A 90 14.00 -1.21 -3.39
N LEU A 91 14.57 -0.02 -3.58
CA LEU A 91 14.76 0.94 -2.50
C LEU A 91 13.43 1.36 -1.84
N LYS A 92 12.38 1.58 -2.64
CA LYS A 92 11.05 1.89 -2.11
C LYS A 92 10.47 0.72 -1.31
N ALA A 93 10.58 -0.51 -1.82
CA ALA A 93 10.10 -1.69 -1.12
C ALA A 93 10.86 -1.91 0.21
N THR A 94 12.19 -1.77 0.18
CA THR A 94 13.04 -1.87 1.38
C THR A 94 12.70 -0.78 2.40
N ASN A 95 12.55 0.48 1.96
CA ASN A 95 12.14 1.57 2.83
C ASN A 95 10.76 1.35 3.45
N GLN A 96 9.84 0.76 2.69
CA GLN A 96 8.51 0.43 3.21
C GLN A 96 8.60 -0.66 4.28
N GLY A 97 9.38 -1.72 4.03
CA GLY A 97 9.64 -2.77 5.03
C GLY A 97 10.30 -2.24 6.30
N LEU A 98 11.28 -1.33 6.17
CA LEU A 98 11.92 -0.69 7.33
C LEU A 98 10.94 0.15 8.16
N ARG A 99 10.06 0.91 7.51
CA ARG A 99 9.00 1.68 8.20
C ARG A 99 7.99 0.78 8.92
N ASP A 100 7.68 -0.38 8.34
CA ASP A 100 6.78 -1.34 8.97
C ASP A 100 7.42 -1.93 10.23
N VAL A 101 8.69 -2.31 10.15
CA VAL A 101 9.46 -2.78 11.33
C VAL A 101 9.57 -1.69 12.40
N GLU A 102 9.83 -0.45 12.03
CA GLU A 102 9.92 0.67 12.97
C GLU A 102 8.57 0.91 13.68
N ARG A 103 7.45 0.85 12.94
CA ARG A 103 6.10 0.94 13.53
C ARG A 103 5.84 -0.19 14.50
N GLU A 104 6.22 -1.43 14.14
CA GLU A 104 6.09 -2.60 15.00
C GLU A 104 6.91 -2.46 16.29
N VAL A 105 8.17 -2.04 16.20
CA VAL A 105 9.03 -1.80 17.37
C VAL A 105 8.42 -0.74 18.29
N ASN A 106 7.91 0.35 17.73
CA ASN A 106 7.28 1.40 18.53
C ASN A 106 5.98 0.91 19.17
N ARG A 107 5.16 0.15 18.46
CA ARG A 107 3.95 -0.49 18.99
C ARG A 107 4.28 -1.40 20.18
N LEU A 108 5.27 -2.29 20.03
CA LEU A 108 5.69 -3.19 21.10
C LEU A 108 6.26 -2.44 22.32
N ARG A 109 7.02 -1.35 22.10
CA ARG A 109 7.51 -0.49 23.20
C ARG A 109 6.36 0.18 23.94
N HIS A 110 5.36 0.71 23.23
CA HIS A 110 4.18 1.30 23.86
C HIS A 110 3.41 0.27 24.68
N ALA A 111 3.16 -0.91 24.12
CA ALA A 111 2.49 -2.00 24.81
C ALA A 111 3.26 -2.43 26.10
N LEU A 112 4.59 -2.58 26.01
CA LEU A 112 5.42 -2.92 27.16
C LEU A 112 5.37 -1.85 28.26
N ASN A 113 5.55 -0.59 27.89
CA ASN A 113 5.51 0.54 28.81
C ASN A 113 4.14 0.66 29.52
N TYR A 114 3.04 0.44 28.78
CA TYR A 114 1.71 0.42 29.36
C TYR A 114 1.56 -0.68 30.40
N ARG A 115 1.98 -1.92 30.08
CA ARG A 115 1.95 -3.06 31.01
C ARG A 115 2.74 -2.79 32.28
N GLU A 116 3.92 -2.18 32.16
CA GLU A 116 4.78 -1.88 33.32
C GLU A 116 4.20 -0.81 34.24
N ARG A 117 3.62 0.25 33.69
CA ARG A 117 3.06 1.40 34.42
C ARG A 117 1.66 1.13 34.98
N SER A 118 0.95 0.17 34.42
CA SER A 118 -0.42 -0.15 34.85
C SER A 118 -0.42 -0.66 36.31
N VAL A 119 -1.41 -0.24 37.07
CA VAL A 119 -1.74 -0.75 38.40
C VAL A 119 -2.39 -2.14 38.35
N PHE A 120 -2.76 -2.58 37.15
CA PHE A 120 -3.38 -3.87 36.92
C PHE A 120 -2.36 -4.90 36.45
N LYS A 121 -2.64 -6.16 36.79
CA LYS A 121 -1.92 -7.29 36.20
C LYS A 121 -2.52 -7.56 34.82
N LEU A 122 -1.72 -7.35 33.79
CA LEU A 122 -2.16 -7.38 32.41
C LEU A 122 -1.53 -8.56 31.65
N VAL A 123 -2.36 -9.33 30.96
CA VAL A 123 -1.96 -10.36 29.99
C VAL A 123 -2.11 -9.77 28.58
N PRO A 124 -1.00 -9.61 27.83
CA PRO A 124 -1.07 -9.11 26.46
C PRO A 124 -1.68 -10.15 25.54
N ALA A 125 -2.55 -9.70 24.63
CA ALA A 125 -3.22 -10.53 23.64
C ALA A 125 -3.32 -9.79 22.30
N VAL A 126 -3.42 -10.55 21.22
CA VAL A 126 -3.58 -10.04 19.86
C VAL A 126 -4.94 -10.49 19.33
N ILE A 127 -5.62 -9.61 18.62
CA ILE A 127 -6.87 -9.95 17.93
C ILE A 127 -6.54 -10.80 16.71
N VAL A 128 -7.04 -12.04 16.68
CA VAL A 128 -6.77 -13.01 15.60
C VAL A 128 -7.90 -13.10 14.59
N THR A 129 -9.13 -12.78 15.00
CA THR A 129 -10.29 -12.85 14.11
C THR A 129 -11.32 -11.79 14.48
N ARG A 130 -11.90 -11.21 13.46
CA ARG A 130 -13.06 -10.32 13.55
C ARG A 130 -14.07 -10.75 12.51
N ASP A 131 -15.27 -11.11 12.93
CA ASP A 131 -16.35 -11.48 12.01
C ASP A 131 -17.03 -10.23 11.45
N SER A 132 -17.22 -10.20 10.14
CA SER A 132 -17.88 -9.07 9.46
C SER A 132 -19.36 -8.90 9.88
N SER A 133 -20.04 -9.98 10.30
CA SER A 133 -21.41 -9.94 10.77
C SER A 133 -21.55 -9.39 12.20
N THR A 134 -20.49 -9.52 13.00
CA THR A 134 -20.41 -9.07 14.39
C THR A 134 -19.34 -8.00 14.62
N TRP A 135 -19.01 -7.24 13.58
CA TRP A 135 -17.86 -6.31 13.54
C TRP A 135 -17.77 -5.37 14.76
N TRP A 136 -18.90 -4.86 15.20
CA TRP A 136 -18.99 -3.94 16.34
C TRP A 136 -19.35 -4.60 17.65
N HIS A 137 -19.51 -5.93 17.67
CA HIS A 137 -20.00 -6.67 18.80
C HIS A 137 -18.93 -7.55 19.46
N THR A 138 -18.17 -8.28 18.66
CA THR A 138 -17.21 -9.27 19.18
C THR A 138 -15.91 -9.30 18.40
N VAL A 139 -14.82 -9.68 19.12
CA VAL A 139 -13.52 -10.02 18.52
C VAL A 139 -12.96 -11.25 19.23
N THR A 140 -12.11 -12.00 18.54
CA THR A 140 -11.41 -13.16 19.12
C THR A 140 -9.95 -12.81 19.38
N ILE A 141 -9.45 -13.15 20.58
CA ILE A 141 -8.06 -12.93 21.00
C ILE A 141 -7.31 -14.28 21.11
N ASN A 142 -5.98 -14.24 20.94
CA ASN A 142 -5.06 -15.40 21.01
C ASN A 142 -4.65 -15.76 22.45
N ARG A 143 -5.52 -15.62 23.42
CA ARG A 143 -5.30 -15.98 24.82
C ARG A 143 -6.53 -16.69 25.36
N GLY A 144 -6.31 -17.68 26.21
CA GLY A 144 -7.35 -18.52 26.77
C GLY A 144 -7.08 -18.95 28.21
N LYS A 145 -7.70 -20.06 28.60
CA LYS A 145 -7.57 -20.63 29.96
C LYS A 145 -6.13 -20.94 30.34
N GLU A 146 -5.31 -21.37 29.39
CA GLU A 146 -3.89 -21.69 29.63
C GLU A 146 -3.07 -20.44 29.98
N ASP A 147 -3.53 -19.26 29.58
CA ASP A 147 -2.94 -17.95 29.91
C ASP A 147 -3.54 -17.33 31.18
N GLY A 148 -4.44 -18.04 31.86
CA GLY A 148 -5.14 -17.56 33.06
C GLY A 148 -6.31 -16.63 32.75
N ILE A 149 -6.89 -16.71 31.53
CA ILE A 149 -8.09 -15.96 31.15
C ILE A 149 -9.33 -16.71 31.59
N GLU A 150 -10.26 -15.98 32.17
CA GLU A 150 -11.59 -16.43 32.56
C GLU A 150 -12.66 -15.55 31.88
N SER A 151 -13.92 -15.96 31.97
CA SER A 151 -15.03 -15.13 31.54
C SER A 151 -15.19 -13.89 32.43
N ASP A 152 -15.79 -12.84 31.85
CA ASP A 152 -16.04 -11.57 32.54
C ASP A 152 -14.76 -10.83 33.01
N MET A 153 -13.63 -11.07 32.39
CA MET A 153 -12.43 -10.24 32.59
C MET A 153 -12.44 -9.02 31.68
N ALA A 154 -12.09 -7.85 32.22
CA ALA A 154 -11.99 -6.62 31.44
C ALA A 154 -10.86 -6.69 30.41
N VAL A 155 -11.14 -6.21 29.20
CA VAL A 155 -10.17 -6.09 28.09
C VAL A 155 -9.98 -4.61 27.79
N VAL A 156 -8.71 -4.17 27.75
CA VAL A 156 -8.32 -2.77 27.66
C VAL A 156 -7.21 -2.56 26.63
N THR A 157 -7.06 -1.32 26.17
CA THR A 157 -5.84 -0.80 25.52
C THR A 157 -5.18 0.23 26.45
N ASP A 158 -4.12 0.85 26.01
CA ASP A 158 -3.50 2.01 26.67
C ASP A 158 -4.41 3.27 26.66
N GLU A 159 -5.35 3.33 25.73
CA GLU A 159 -6.33 4.42 25.61
C GLU A 159 -7.54 4.23 26.55
N GLY A 160 -8.00 2.98 26.75
CA GLY A 160 -9.17 2.74 27.59
C GLY A 160 -9.80 1.35 27.44
N LEU A 161 -11.08 1.28 27.81
CA LEU A 161 -11.86 0.05 27.82
C LEU A 161 -12.27 -0.39 26.43
N VAL A 162 -11.98 -1.66 26.10
CA VAL A 162 -12.40 -2.35 24.87
C VAL A 162 -13.68 -3.16 25.07
N GLY A 163 -13.75 -3.91 26.19
CA GLY A 163 -14.88 -4.79 26.47
C GLY A 163 -14.57 -5.80 27.58
N LYS A 164 -15.15 -6.98 27.47
CA LYS A 164 -14.91 -8.09 28.41
C LYS A 164 -14.85 -9.44 27.71
N THR A 165 -14.11 -10.38 28.28
CA THR A 165 -14.12 -11.77 27.84
C THR A 165 -15.47 -12.43 28.10
N THR A 166 -15.91 -13.31 27.20
CA THR A 166 -17.16 -14.07 27.34
C THR A 166 -16.89 -15.57 27.27
N THR A 167 -16.78 -16.12 26.07
CA THR A 167 -16.47 -17.55 25.88
C THR A 167 -14.96 -17.73 25.87
N VAL A 168 -14.45 -18.59 26.76
CA VAL A 168 -13.02 -18.80 26.92
C VAL A 168 -12.68 -20.26 26.57
N GLY A 169 -11.89 -20.43 25.49
CA GLY A 169 -11.31 -21.71 25.07
C GLY A 169 -9.96 -21.95 25.75
N ALA A 170 -9.22 -22.98 25.30
CA ALA A 170 -7.88 -23.27 25.83
C ALA A 170 -6.89 -22.14 25.55
N ASN A 171 -6.77 -21.70 24.26
CA ASN A 171 -5.76 -20.74 23.77
C ASN A 171 -6.37 -19.53 23.08
N ILE A 172 -7.69 -19.44 23.00
CA ILE A 172 -8.43 -18.32 22.40
C ILE A 172 -9.61 -17.93 23.27
N SER A 173 -10.01 -16.67 23.20
CA SER A 173 -11.21 -16.20 23.90
C SER A 173 -11.98 -15.21 23.02
N LEU A 174 -13.30 -15.22 23.20
CA LEU A 174 -14.19 -14.23 22.58
C LEU A 174 -14.33 -13.04 23.53
N VAL A 175 -14.18 -11.84 23.00
CA VAL A 175 -14.35 -10.57 23.69
C VAL A 175 -15.60 -9.88 23.19
N LEU A 176 -16.50 -9.54 24.09
CA LEU A 176 -17.66 -8.71 23.83
C LEU A 176 -17.25 -7.25 23.95
N LEU A 177 -17.38 -6.49 22.88
CA LEU A 177 -16.98 -5.09 22.82
C LEU A 177 -17.94 -4.19 23.56
N VAL A 178 -17.43 -3.04 24.05
CA VAL A 178 -18.26 -2.02 24.73
C VAL A 178 -19.29 -1.41 23.78
N SER A 179 -19.13 -1.54 22.47
CA SER A 179 -20.08 -1.15 21.42
C SER A 179 -21.26 -2.11 21.25
N ASP A 180 -21.25 -3.27 21.92
CA ASP A 180 -22.40 -4.18 21.93
C ASP A 180 -23.45 -3.72 22.95
N GLU A 181 -24.73 -3.85 22.59
CA GLU A 181 -25.86 -3.50 23.49
C GLU A 181 -25.93 -4.34 24.78
N ASN A 182 -25.31 -5.54 24.75
CA ASN A 182 -25.26 -6.45 25.88
C ASN A 182 -24.03 -6.23 26.78
N CYS A 183 -23.03 -5.49 26.32
CA CYS A 183 -21.89 -5.09 27.13
C CYS A 183 -22.28 -3.91 28.04
N LYS A 184 -22.71 -4.21 29.26
CA LYS A 184 -23.16 -3.20 30.24
C LYS A 184 -22.02 -2.86 31.19
N VAL A 185 -21.62 -1.62 31.22
CA VAL A 185 -20.50 -1.10 32.01
C VAL A 185 -21.01 -0.04 32.99
N ALA A 186 -20.86 -0.25 34.27
CA ALA A 186 -21.14 0.77 35.25
C ALA A 186 -20.09 1.90 35.15
N ALA A 187 -20.54 3.13 34.94
CA ALA A 187 -19.69 4.27 34.65
C ALA A 187 -20.02 5.48 35.56
N SER A 188 -19.03 6.34 35.75
CA SER A 188 -19.12 7.66 36.36
C SER A 188 -18.58 8.73 35.41
N VAL A 189 -19.11 9.95 35.49
CA VAL A 189 -18.70 11.08 34.68
C VAL A 189 -17.78 12.00 35.47
N GLU A 190 -16.63 12.35 34.88
CA GLU A 190 -15.62 13.21 35.48
C GLU A 190 -16.19 14.57 35.91
N GLY A 191 -15.81 15.02 37.12
CA GLY A 191 -16.24 16.32 37.66
C GLY A 191 -17.70 16.37 38.14
N THR A 192 -18.40 15.22 38.15
CA THR A 192 -19.79 15.12 38.61
C THR A 192 -19.96 13.98 39.63
N ARG A 193 -21.14 13.85 40.20
CA ARG A 193 -21.52 12.67 41.01
C ARG A 193 -22.39 11.69 40.22
N GLU A 194 -22.59 11.96 38.94
CA GLU A 194 -23.46 11.16 38.10
C GLU A 194 -22.84 9.80 37.82
N GLN A 195 -23.65 8.79 37.99
CA GLN A 195 -23.33 7.39 37.66
C GLN A 195 -24.45 6.81 36.81
N GLY A 196 -24.10 5.92 35.92
CA GLY A 196 -25.05 5.27 35.03
C GLY A 196 -24.47 3.98 34.43
N ILE A 197 -25.15 3.45 33.45
CA ILE A 197 -24.75 2.25 32.75
C ILE A 197 -24.46 2.63 31.30
N VAL A 198 -23.24 2.38 30.86
CA VAL A 198 -22.83 2.47 29.45
C VAL A 198 -23.13 1.15 28.74
N SER A 199 -23.71 1.24 27.56
CA SER A 199 -23.88 0.14 26.60
C SER A 199 -23.74 0.67 25.18
N GLY A 200 -23.42 -0.21 24.22
CA GLY A 200 -23.44 0.17 22.81
C GLY A 200 -24.84 0.60 22.38
N GLU A 201 -24.88 1.53 21.44
CA GLU A 201 -26.09 1.87 20.72
C GLU A 201 -26.26 0.92 19.53
N ARG A 202 -27.50 0.46 19.27
CA ARG A 202 -27.77 -0.36 18.09
C ARG A 202 -27.51 0.46 16.84
N VAL A 203 -26.42 0.14 16.14
CA VAL A 203 -26.00 0.85 14.93
C VAL A 203 -27.02 0.60 13.81
N THR A 204 -27.87 1.58 13.54
CA THR A 204 -28.86 1.52 12.46
C THR A 204 -28.31 2.12 11.15
N SER A 205 -27.34 3.01 11.22
CA SER A 205 -26.64 3.57 10.06
C SER A 205 -25.45 4.43 10.53
N GLY A 206 -24.24 4.06 10.15
CA GLY A 206 -23.06 4.86 10.42
C GLY A 206 -21.80 4.00 10.63
N LEU A 207 -20.63 4.57 10.30
CA LEU A 207 -19.32 3.90 10.36
C LEU A 207 -18.71 3.90 11.77
N THR A 208 -19.27 4.66 12.72
CA THR A 208 -18.69 4.80 14.06
C THR A 208 -19.75 4.46 15.12
N PRO A 209 -19.53 3.46 15.99
CA PRO A 209 -20.45 3.16 17.08
C PRO A 209 -20.42 4.27 18.13
N PHE A 210 -21.58 4.66 18.60
CA PHE A 210 -21.73 5.48 19.80
C PHE A 210 -22.08 4.60 20.99
N LEU A 211 -21.83 5.13 22.18
CA LEU A 211 -22.21 4.48 23.43
C LEU A 211 -23.28 5.32 24.11
N ASP A 212 -24.24 4.65 24.68
CA ASP A 212 -25.31 5.26 25.48
C ASP A 212 -25.00 5.12 26.98
N LEU A 213 -24.88 6.22 27.68
CA LEU A 213 -24.84 6.27 29.15
C LEU A 213 -26.25 6.57 29.65
N LYS A 214 -26.89 5.59 30.28
CA LYS A 214 -28.27 5.59 30.70
C LYS A 214 -28.41 5.67 32.22
N PHE A 215 -29.62 5.92 32.71
CA PHE A 215 -29.98 5.99 34.12
C PHE A 215 -29.34 7.14 34.91
N LEU A 216 -29.09 8.26 34.23
CA LEU A 216 -28.57 9.47 34.83
C LEU A 216 -29.73 10.26 35.49
N SER A 217 -29.41 11.15 36.44
CA SER A 217 -30.37 12.11 36.95
C SER A 217 -30.92 13.01 35.83
N LYS A 218 -32.22 13.32 35.87
CA LYS A 218 -32.80 14.31 34.94
C LYS A 218 -32.24 15.72 35.15
N GLN A 219 -31.70 15.99 36.32
CA GLN A 219 -31.06 17.26 36.68
C GLN A 219 -29.54 17.23 36.45
N ALA A 220 -28.99 16.16 35.84
CA ALA A 220 -27.58 16.09 35.54
C ALA A 220 -27.15 17.21 34.59
N ASP A 221 -26.13 17.97 34.98
CA ASP A 221 -25.53 19.00 34.15
C ASP A 221 -24.26 18.42 33.49
N LEU A 222 -24.48 17.62 32.45
CA LEU A 222 -23.38 17.03 31.67
C LEU A 222 -23.04 17.91 30.46
N LYS A 223 -21.74 18.21 30.31
CA LYS A 223 -21.23 19.05 29.23
C LYS A 223 -20.47 18.19 28.20
N PRO A 224 -20.60 18.50 26.90
CA PRO A 224 -19.76 17.91 25.90
C PRO A 224 -18.27 18.07 26.26
N GLY A 225 -17.49 17.01 26.05
CA GLY A 225 -16.07 16.96 26.37
C GLY A 225 -15.74 16.34 27.74
N GLN A 226 -16.70 16.12 28.63
CA GLN A 226 -16.45 15.40 29.87
C GLN A 226 -16.17 13.92 29.62
N LYS A 227 -15.24 13.34 30.37
CA LYS A 227 -14.84 11.93 30.22
C LYS A 227 -15.68 11.03 31.12
N ALA A 228 -16.02 9.86 30.61
CA ALA A 228 -16.67 8.80 31.37
C ALA A 228 -15.67 7.69 31.67
N TYR A 229 -15.65 7.20 32.89
CA TYR A 229 -14.77 6.16 33.41
C TYR A 229 -15.57 5.01 34.02
N THR A 230 -15.00 3.80 34.05
CA THR A 230 -15.61 2.71 34.81
C THR A 230 -15.72 3.06 36.32
N SER A 231 -16.85 2.79 36.92
CA SER A 231 -17.05 3.04 38.35
C SER A 231 -16.54 1.93 39.27
N GLY A 232 -16.31 0.72 38.71
CA GLY A 232 -15.97 -0.47 39.49
C GLY A 232 -17.15 -1.24 40.05
N VAL A 233 -18.36 -0.70 39.94
CA VAL A 233 -19.58 -1.38 40.40
C VAL A 233 -19.88 -2.61 39.57
N GLY A 234 -20.24 -3.72 40.21
CA GLY A 234 -20.47 -5.03 39.55
C GLY A 234 -19.24 -5.92 39.48
N GLY A 235 -18.02 -5.41 39.78
CA GLY A 235 -16.81 -6.22 39.96
C GLY A 235 -16.13 -6.73 38.67
N VAL A 236 -16.82 -6.64 37.53
CA VAL A 236 -16.27 -7.10 36.22
C VAL A 236 -15.22 -6.11 35.68
N PHE A 237 -15.52 -4.81 35.76
CA PHE A 237 -14.64 -3.77 35.27
C PHE A 237 -13.99 -3.03 36.44
N PRO A 238 -12.66 -3.03 36.57
CA PRO A 238 -11.98 -2.20 37.56
C PRO A 238 -12.33 -0.72 37.40
N SER A 239 -12.37 0.02 38.52
CA SER A 239 -12.67 1.46 38.47
C SER A 239 -11.54 2.26 37.80
N GLY A 240 -11.90 3.35 37.11
CA GLY A 240 -10.97 4.33 36.56
C GLY A 240 -10.50 4.06 35.16
N LEU A 241 -11.06 3.06 34.46
CA LEU A 241 -10.75 2.84 33.05
C LEU A 241 -11.52 3.84 32.19
N PRO A 242 -10.87 4.61 31.28
CA PRO A 242 -11.58 5.49 30.36
C PRO A 242 -12.51 4.67 29.43
N ILE A 243 -13.72 5.18 29.18
CA ILE A 243 -14.72 4.54 28.30
C ILE A 243 -14.98 5.42 27.08
N GLY A 244 -15.30 6.69 27.31
CA GLY A 244 -15.74 7.60 26.25
C GLY A 244 -15.76 9.05 26.70
N VAL A 245 -16.10 9.92 25.76
CA VAL A 245 -16.27 11.37 25.96
C VAL A 245 -17.71 11.74 25.68
N VAL A 246 -18.34 12.49 26.56
CA VAL A 246 -19.73 13.00 26.43
C VAL A 246 -19.82 13.86 25.16
N LYS A 247 -20.69 13.46 24.24
CA LYS A 247 -21.03 14.20 23.02
C LYS A 247 -22.26 15.06 23.21
N SER A 248 -23.31 14.50 23.83
CA SER A 248 -24.58 15.18 24.09
C SER A 248 -25.27 14.56 25.29
N PHE A 249 -26.15 15.35 25.92
CA PHE A 249 -27.02 14.89 27.00
C PHE A 249 -28.47 15.22 26.66
N HIS A 250 -29.37 14.28 26.92
CA HIS A 250 -30.80 14.41 26.67
C HIS A 250 -31.60 13.90 27.86
N VAL A 251 -32.64 14.64 28.25
CA VAL A 251 -33.59 14.22 29.28
C VAL A 251 -34.70 13.42 28.61
N ARG A 252 -34.94 12.20 29.09
CA ARG A 252 -36.06 11.35 28.69
C ARG A 252 -37.17 11.36 29.72
N GLU A 253 -38.27 10.65 29.47
CA GLU A 253 -39.40 10.57 30.38
C GLU A 253 -39.05 10.02 31.77
N LEU A 254 -38.16 9.02 31.82
CA LEU A 254 -37.80 8.32 33.07
C LEU A 254 -36.46 8.79 33.64
N ASP A 255 -35.46 9.07 32.81
CA ASP A 255 -34.08 9.34 33.20
C ASP A 255 -33.39 10.36 32.28
N GLY A 256 -32.14 10.73 32.63
CA GLY A 256 -31.20 11.39 31.73
C GLY A 256 -30.39 10.37 30.98
N GLN A 257 -30.08 10.65 29.73
CA GLN A 257 -29.21 9.84 28.88
C GLN A 257 -28.17 10.71 28.21
N ALA A 258 -26.89 10.25 28.17
CA ALA A 258 -25.83 10.89 27.44
C ALA A 258 -25.33 9.96 26.34
N GLN A 259 -25.05 10.55 25.18
CA GLN A 259 -24.32 9.85 24.08
C GLN A 259 -22.84 10.10 24.26
N LEU A 260 -22.04 9.04 24.21
CA LEU A 260 -20.59 9.08 24.32
C LEU A 260 -19.93 8.67 23.00
N THR A 261 -18.81 9.31 22.69
CA THR A 261 -17.86 8.81 21.69
C THR A 261 -16.84 7.95 22.42
N PRO A 262 -16.61 6.68 22.01
CA PRO A 262 -15.57 5.83 22.61
C PRO A 262 -14.20 6.51 22.56
N VAL A 263 -13.36 6.33 23.60
CA VAL A 263 -11.97 6.81 23.59
C VAL A 263 -11.08 5.90 22.76
N VAL A 264 -11.44 4.61 22.69
CA VAL A 264 -10.70 3.59 21.91
C VAL A 264 -11.29 3.49 20.52
N GLU A 265 -10.44 3.48 19.50
CA GLU A 265 -10.89 3.22 18.14
C GLU A 265 -11.15 1.72 17.93
N LEU A 266 -12.41 1.34 18.12
CA LEU A 266 -12.82 -0.07 18.07
C LEU A 266 -12.70 -0.71 16.68
N SER A 267 -12.56 0.07 15.61
CA SER A 267 -12.45 -0.44 14.23
C SER A 267 -11.09 -1.04 13.87
N HIS A 268 -10.01 -0.55 14.50
CA HIS A 268 -8.62 -0.90 14.18
C HIS A 268 -7.86 -1.49 15.37
N LEU A 269 -8.56 -2.27 16.20
CA LEU A 269 -7.92 -2.95 17.33
C LEU A 269 -6.98 -4.06 16.83
N GLU A 270 -5.73 -4.03 17.26
CA GLU A 270 -4.72 -5.08 17.01
C GLU A 270 -4.27 -5.71 18.32
N ASP A 271 -3.72 -4.89 19.23
CA ASP A 271 -3.22 -5.33 20.53
C ASP A 271 -4.19 -4.93 21.64
N VAL A 272 -4.43 -5.87 22.55
CA VAL A 272 -5.27 -5.63 23.73
C VAL A 272 -4.62 -6.28 24.96
N PHE A 273 -5.08 -5.91 26.13
CA PHE A 273 -4.65 -6.47 27.40
C PHE A 273 -5.84 -6.99 28.18
N VAL A 274 -5.75 -8.21 28.67
CA VAL A 274 -6.76 -8.75 29.60
C VAL A 274 -6.33 -8.47 31.03
N VAL A 275 -7.23 -7.86 31.82
CA VAL A 275 -7.00 -7.55 33.22
C VAL A 275 -7.29 -8.78 34.06
N THR A 276 -6.24 -9.41 34.59
CA THR A 276 -6.36 -10.63 35.41
C THR A 276 -6.29 -10.35 36.92
N GLY A 277 -6.07 -9.11 37.32
CA GLY A 277 -6.04 -8.72 38.72
C GLY A 277 -5.42 -7.35 38.95
N ARG A 278 -5.19 -7.01 40.19
CA ARG A 278 -4.43 -5.82 40.61
C ARG A 278 -3.01 -6.23 41.03
N LYS A 279 -2.03 -5.36 40.74
CA LYS A 279 -0.64 -5.59 41.21
C LYS A 279 -0.56 -5.38 42.73
#